data_348ba774d6f9f739c51a86e83ec21a18
#
_entry.id   348ba774d6f9f739c51a86e83ec21a18
#
_cell.length_a   1.000
_cell.length_b   1.000
_cell.length_c   1.000
_cell.angle_alpha   90.00
_cell.angle_beta   90.00
_cell.angle_gamma   90.00
#
_symmetry.space_group_name_H-M   'P 1'
#
loop_
_entity.id
_entity.type
_entity.pdbx_description
1 polymer ?
#
loop_
_entity_poly.entity_id
_entity_poly.type
_entity_poly.pdbx_seq_one_letter_code
_entity_poly.pdbx_strand_id
1 'polypeptide(L)'
;ATFASMDAFLDPGDEILVPNPVWLNYIHVPSALGAVPVTYSLKEENDYQIDFEEMESKITDKTKMIVVVNPSNPTGGVFSRETLEKLSEIAIKHDLLVIADEIYSQLVYDGTEHVSIASLPGMKERTITLGGFSKAYSMTGWRLGYMCAPVGIIQACVRVHQYTVTCASSFVQEAALTALSDCAEDVEAMRKEYQRRKDYVVKALNEIDGISCNNPHGAFYIFVNIKSLGMTSMEVAEYLLDNAKIALVPGFAFGS
;
A
#
# COMPACT_ATOMS: atom_id res chain seq x y z
N ALA A 1 9.93 3.28 8.46
CA ALA A 1 10.32 3.46 7.07
C ALA A 1 9.51 4.59 6.43
N THR A 2 8.17 4.49 6.33
CA THR A 2 7.28 5.47 5.67
C THR A 2 7.52 6.92 6.15
N PHE A 3 7.54 7.18 7.46
CA PHE A 3 7.82 8.52 8.00
C PHE A 3 9.21 9.02 7.55
N ALA A 4 10.25 8.20 7.73
CA ALA A 4 11.61 8.61 7.40
C ALA A 4 11.82 8.89 5.90
N SER A 5 11.11 8.17 5.01
CA SER A 5 11.18 8.42 3.56
C SER A 5 10.52 9.74 3.15
N MET A 6 9.47 10.15 3.84
CA MET A 6 8.78 11.41 3.57
C MET A 6 9.52 12.61 4.20
N ASP A 7 9.87 12.52 5.48
CA ASP A 7 10.55 13.57 6.21
C ASP A 7 11.96 13.92 5.64
N ALA A 8 12.59 12.94 4.97
CA ALA A 8 13.89 13.17 4.34
C ALA A 8 13.84 13.98 3.03
N PHE A 9 12.67 14.07 2.37
CA PHE A 9 12.55 14.60 1.00
C PHE A 9 11.38 15.54 0.76
N LEU A 10 10.52 15.79 1.77
CA LEU A 10 9.40 16.72 1.66
C LEU A 10 9.61 17.89 2.59
N ASP A 11 9.61 19.08 2.03
CA ASP A 11 9.56 20.34 2.79
C ASP A 11 8.10 20.83 2.90
N PRO A 12 7.79 21.72 3.87
CA PRO A 12 6.46 22.32 3.95
C PRO A 12 6.05 23.00 2.64
N GLY A 13 4.89 22.59 2.10
CA GLY A 13 4.34 23.07 0.85
C GLY A 13 4.69 22.24 -0.38
N ASP A 14 5.61 21.27 -0.28
CA ASP A 14 5.81 20.26 -1.32
C ASP A 14 4.59 19.35 -1.46
N GLU A 15 4.37 18.82 -2.65
CA GLU A 15 3.27 17.92 -2.96
C GLU A 15 3.75 16.48 -3.12
N ILE A 16 2.93 15.55 -2.64
CA ILE A 16 3.10 14.12 -2.82
C ILE A 16 1.82 13.52 -3.41
N LEU A 17 1.94 12.84 -4.56
CA LEU A 17 0.82 12.11 -5.15
C LEU A 17 0.58 10.82 -4.39
N VAL A 18 -0.67 10.59 -3.97
CA VAL A 18 -1.07 9.41 -3.21
C VAL A 18 -2.31 8.77 -3.81
N PRO A 19 -2.42 7.43 -3.87
CA PRO A 19 -3.63 6.78 -4.36
C PRO A 19 -4.83 7.06 -3.43
N ASN A 20 -6.03 7.03 -3.98
CA ASN A 20 -7.28 7.12 -3.23
C ASN A 20 -8.25 6.03 -3.75
N PRO A 21 -8.64 5.05 -2.91
CA PRO A 21 -8.33 4.90 -1.48
C PRO A 21 -6.91 4.40 -1.19
N VAL A 22 -6.41 4.70 0.04
CA VAL A 22 -5.07 4.30 0.48
C VAL A 22 -4.99 4.16 2.01
N TRP A 23 -3.98 3.45 2.49
CA TRP A 23 -3.67 3.41 3.91
C TRP A 23 -3.34 4.81 4.47
N LEU A 24 -4.01 5.17 5.57
CA LEU A 24 -4.07 6.51 6.16
C LEU A 24 -2.73 7.23 6.32
N ASN A 25 -1.65 6.51 6.60
CA ASN A 25 -0.36 7.15 6.84
C ASN A 25 0.16 7.90 5.61
N TYR A 26 -0.24 7.51 4.40
CA TYR A 26 0.15 8.21 3.17
C TYR A 26 -0.55 9.56 2.99
N ILE A 27 -1.63 9.80 3.73
CA ILE A 27 -2.32 11.10 3.80
C ILE A 27 -1.84 11.92 5.00
N HIS A 28 -1.77 11.28 6.18
CA HIS A 28 -1.55 12.02 7.42
C HIS A 28 -0.09 12.35 7.71
N VAL A 29 0.86 11.49 7.29
CA VAL A 29 2.29 11.78 7.50
C VAL A 29 2.74 13.01 6.72
N PRO A 30 2.50 13.13 5.40
CA PRO A 30 2.85 14.36 4.66
C PRO A 30 2.19 15.59 5.28
N SER A 31 0.89 15.51 5.60
CA SER A 31 0.17 16.63 6.25
C SER A 31 0.81 17.06 7.57
N ALA A 32 1.25 16.11 8.38
CA ALA A 32 1.94 16.40 9.65
C ALA A 32 3.32 17.05 9.44
N LEU A 33 3.95 16.81 8.31
CA LEU A 33 5.21 17.45 7.90
C LEU A 33 5.01 18.81 7.23
N GLY A 34 3.75 19.24 7.02
CA GLY A 34 3.42 20.47 6.31
C GLY A 34 3.44 20.34 4.79
N ALA A 35 3.65 19.15 4.27
CA ALA A 35 3.50 18.84 2.84
C ALA A 35 2.03 18.58 2.47
N VAL A 36 1.72 18.59 1.19
CA VAL A 36 0.35 18.50 0.66
C VAL A 36 0.15 17.15 -0.03
N PRO A 37 -0.63 16.22 0.55
CA PRO A 37 -1.03 15.02 -0.17
C PRO A 37 -2.06 15.36 -1.26
N VAL A 38 -1.73 15.07 -2.50
CA VAL A 38 -2.60 15.23 -3.67
C VAL A 38 -3.05 13.85 -4.13
N THR A 39 -4.36 13.58 -4.10
CA THR A 39 -4.87 12.24 -4.38
C THR A 39 -5.12 12.00 -5.85
N TYR A 40 -4.80 10.78 -6.35
CA TYR A 40 -5.24 10.25 -7.63
C TYR A 40 -6.15 9.03 -7.45
N SER A 41 -7.14 8.88 -8.33
CA SER A 41 -8.21 7.89 -8.11
C SER A 41 -7.83 6.48 -8.52
N LEU A 42 -8.17 5.52 -7.67
CA LEU A 42 -8.26 4.10 -7.99
C LEU A 42 -9.74 3.72 -8.01
N LYS A 43 -10.33 3.54 -9.20
CA LYS A 43 -11.76 3.31 -9.35
C LYS A 43 -12.08 1.82 -9.42
N GLU A 44 -13.18 1.44 -8.78
CA GLU A 44 -13.71 0.07 -8.77
C GLU A 44 -13.99 -0.44 -10.20
N GLU A 45 -14.49 0.44 -11.07
CA GLU A 45 -14.91 0.12 -12.44
C GLU A 45 -13.75 -0.32 -13.34
N ASN A 46 -12.51 0.05 -13.01
CA ASN A 46 -11.29 -0.37 -13.72
C ASN A 46 -10.40 -1.30 -12.87
N ASP A 47 -11.02 -2.00 -11.93
CA ASP A 47 -10.32 -2.94 -11.02
C ASP A 47 -9.20 -2.26 -10.20
N TYR A 48 -9.45 -1.03 -9.78
CA TYR A 48 -8.52 -0.21 -9.00
C TYR A 48 -7.16 0.04 -9.68
N GLN A 49 -7.11 0.00 -11.01
CA GLN A 49 -5.93 0.45 -11.77
C GLN A 49 -5.88 1.98 -11.83
N ILE A 50 -4.71 2.54 -12.08
CA ILE A 50 -4.46 3.99 -12.11
C ILE A 50 -5.14 4.64 -13.33
N ASP A 51 -5.86 5.73 -13.10
CA ASP A 51 -6.28 6.67 -14.15
C ASP A 51 -5.11 7.64 -14.40
N PHE A 52 -4.32 7.36 -15.42
CA PHE A 52 -3.10 8.12 -15.72
C PHE A 52 -3.35 9.54 -16.19
N GLU A 53 -4.45 9.79 -16.91
CA GLU A 53 -4.80 11.13 -17.35
C GLU A 53 -5.16 12.01 -16.15
N GLU A 54 -5.98 11.50 -15.24
CA GLU A 54 -6.29 12.18 -13.99
C GLU A 54 -5.02 12.39 -13.14
N MET A 55 -4.21 11.35 -12.96
CA MET A 55 -3.02 11.42 -12.12
C MET A 55 -2.01 12.45 -12.64
N GLU A 56 -1.71 12.43 -13.93
CA GLU A 56 -0.73 13.32 -14.53
C GLU A 56 -1.21 14.79 -14.53
N SER A 57 -2.52 15.02 -14.68
CA SER A 57 -3.13 16.36 -14.61
C SER A 57 -2.95 17.06 -13.25
N LYS A 58 -2.64 16.29 -12.21
CA LYS A 58 -2.44 16.77 -10.84
C LYS A 58 -0.99 17.09 -10.49
N ILE A 59 -0.05 16.79 -11.40
CA ILE A 59 1.38 17.08 -11.20
C ILE A 59 1.63 18.56 -11.40
N THR A 60 2.32 19.17 -10.44
CA THR A 60 2.75 20.59 -10.47
C THR A 60 4.26 20.69 -10.24
N ASP A 61 4.82 21.90 -10.31
CA ASP A 61 6.23 22.16 -9.99
C ASP A 61 6.58 21.87 -8.51
N LYS A 62 5.56 21.73 -7.64
CA LYS A 62 5.71 21.38 -6.23
C LYS A 62 5.70 19.88 -5.98
N THR A 63 5.27 19.09 -6.96
CA THR A 63 5.18 17.64 -6.80
C THR A 63 6.58 17.03 -6.74
N LYS A 64 6.91 16.34 -5.65
CA LYS A 64 8.22 15.71 -5.40
C LYS A 64 8.18 14.19 -5.41
N MET A 65 7.06 13.62 -5.03
CA MET A 65 6.97 12.18 -4.80
C MET A 65 5.64 11.60 -5.30
N ILE A 66 5.68 10.30 -5.65
CA ILE A 66 4.49 9.47 -5.89
C ILE A 66 4.53 8.28 -4.92
N VAL A 67 3.40 7.96 -4.31
CA VAL A 67 3.21 6.74 -3.53
C VAL A 67 2.55 5.67 -4.39
N VAL A 68 3.11 4.47 -4.34
CA VAL A 68 2.59 3.25 -4.97
C VAL A 68 2.46 2.20 -3.88
N VAL A 69 1.24 1.73 -3.60
CA VAL A 69 0.99 0.63 -2.66
C VAL A 69 0.57 -0.59 -3.45
N ASN A 70 1.47 -1.56 -3.60
CA ASN A 70 1.26 -2.70 -4.48
C ASN A 70 1.79 -4.01 -3.86
N PRO A 71 0.94 -4.97 -3.52
CA PRO A 71 -0.54 -4.96 -3.52
C PRO A 71 -1.17 -3.90 -2.61
N SER A 72 -2.35 -3.40 -3.00
CA SER A 72 -3.01 -2.25 -2.38
C SER A 72 -3.69 -2.58 -1.04
N ASN A 73 -3.58 -1.66 -0.13
CA ASN A 73 -4.42 -1.53 1.06
C ASN A 73 -5.24 -0.23 0.91
N PRO A 74 -6.60 -0.26 0.78
CA PRO A 74 -7.49 -1.35 1.21
C PRO A 74 -8.09 -2.22 0.08
N THR A 75 -7.78 -1.99 -1.19
CA THR A 75 -8.54 -2.57 -2.31
C THR A 75 -8.17 -4.01 -2.63
N GLY A 76 -6.98 -4.48 -2.23
CA GLY A 76 -6.43 -5.77 -2.64
C GLY A 76 -6.04 -5.83 -4.12
N GLY A 77 -6.12 -4.72 -4.85
CA GLY A 77 -5.69 -4.60 -6.24
C GLY A 77 -4.18 -4.81 -6.37
N VAL A 78 -3.76 -5.36 -7.50
CA VAL A 78 -2.35 -5.51 -7.88
C VAL A 78 -2.15 -4.84 -9.23
N PHE A 79 -1.19 -3.93 -9.30
CA PHE A 79 -0.89 -3.25 -10.56
C PHE A 79 -0.20 -4.19 -11.54
N SER A 80 -0.67 -4.17 -12.78
CA SER A 80 -0.04 -4.91 -13.86
C SER A 80 1.34 -4.33 -14.20
N ARG A 81 2.17 -5.13 -14.86
CA ARG A 81 3.46 -4.64 -15.40
C ARG A 81 3.26 -3.41 -16.29
N GLU A 82 2.26 -3.43 -17.16
CA GLU A 82 1.95 -2.31 -18.07
C GLU A 82 1.56 -1.05 -17.28
N THR A 83 0.76 -1.18 -16.21
CA THR A 83 0.43 -0.05 -15.31
C THR A 83 1.69 0.54 -14.68
N LEU A 84 2.61 -0.32 -14.20
CA LEU A 84 3.85 0.13 -13.58
C LEU A 84 4.83 0.75 -14.58
N GLU A 85 4.86 0.27 -15.84
CA GLU A 85 5.66 0.86 -16.92
C GLU A 85 5.19 2.28 -17.25
N LYS A 86 3.87 2.49 -17.41
CA LYS A 86 3.30 3.83 -17.62
C LYS A 86 3.58 4.77 -16.44
N LEU A 87 3.44 4.28 -15.21
CA LEU A 87 3.78 5.06 -14.01
C LEU A 87 5.25 5.44 -13.99
N SER A 88 6.13 4.52 -14.40
CA SER A 88 7.57 4.77 -14.51
C SER A 88 7.90 5.89 -15.50
N GLU A 89 7.24 5.89 -16.67
CA GLU A 89 7.41 6.96 -17.67
C GLU A 89 7.06 8.34 -17.11
N ILE A 90 5.94 8.44 -16.35
CA ILE A 90 5.52 9.67 -15.71
C ILE A 90 6.51 10.09 -14.61
N ALA A 91 6.92 9.17 -13.75
CA ALA A 91 7.88 9.46 -12.70
C ALA A 91 9.23 9.95 -13.24
N ILE A 92 9.70 9.37 -14.35
CA ILE A 92 10.93 9.80 -15.04
C ILE A 92 10.74 11.16 -15.70
N LYS A 93 9.63 11.35 -16.43
CA LYS A 93 9.33 12.60 -17.15
C LYS A 93 9.29 13.82 -16.23
N HIS A 94 8.74 13.65 -15.04
CA HIS A 94 8.58 14.72 -14.05
C HIS A 94 9.62 14.72 -12.93
N ASP A 95 10.66 13.87 -13.05
CA ASP A 95 11.75 13.70 -12.08
C ASP A 95 11.29 13.48 -10.63
N LEU A 96 10.30 12.60 -10.45
CA LEU A 96 9.69 12.32 -9.16
C LEU A 96 10.36 11.14 -8.45
N LEU A 97 10.48 11.23 -7.13
CA LEU A 97 10.78 10.07 -6.29
C LEU A 97 9.54 9.19 -6.14
N VAL A 98 9.75 7.88 -6.05
CA VAL A 98 8.67 6.91 -5.86
C VAL A 98 8.84 6.20 -4.53
N ILE A 99 7.81 6.26 -3.68
CA ILE A 99 7.69 5.36 -2.53
C ILE A 99 6.88 4.15 -3.00
N ALA A 100 7.53 2.98 -3.07
CA ALA A 100 6.90 1.71 -3.40
C ALA A 100 6.68 0.90 -2.12
N ASP A 101 5.45 0.88 -1.61
CA ASP A 101 5.07 0.04 -0.48
C ASP A 101 4.71 -1.36 -0.97
N GLU A 102 5.63 -2.29 -0.78
CA GLU A 102 5.53 -3.68 -1.23
C GLU A 102 5.34 -4.66 -0.05
N ILE A 103 4.78 -4.17 1.07
CA ILE A 103 4.61 -4.97 2.30
C ILE A 103 3.77 -6.24 2.09
N TYR A 104 2.95 -6.28 1.03
CA TYR A 104 2.10 -7.41 0.66
C TYR A 104 2.64 -8.21 -0.54
N SER A 105 3.85 -7.95 -1.03
CA SER A 105 4.40 -8.55 -2.26
C SER A 105 4.36 -10.09 -2.33
N GLN A 106 4.44 -10.77 -1.18
CA GLN A 106 4.34 -12.23 -1.09
C GLN A 106 2.90 -12.75 -0.91
N LEU A 107 1.92 -11.86 -0.75
CA LEU A 107 0.52 -12.22 -0.59
C LEU A 107 -0.24 -11.84 -1.87
N VAL A 108 0.02 -12.58 -2.94
CA VAL A 108 -0.65 -12.48 -4.24
C VAL A 108 -1.34 -13.79 -4.59
N TYR A 109 -2.44 -13.73 -5.34
CA TYR A 109 -3.37 -14.83 -5.56
C TYR A 109 -3.66 -15.02 -7.04
N ASP A 110 -4.31 -16.16 -7.38
CA ASP A 110 -4.86 -16.47 -8.70
C ASP A 110 -3.81 -16.43 -9.82
N GLY A 111 -2.56 -16.79 -9.50
CA GLY A 111 -1.45 -16.75 -10.46
C GLY A 111 -0.93 -15.35 -10.80
N THR A 112 -1.41 -14.32 -10.08
CA THR A 112 -0.91 -12.95 -10.24
C THR A 112 0.55 -12.87 -9.80
N GLU A 113 1.38 -12.22 -10.62
CA GLU A 113 2.79 -11.94 -10.32
C GLU A 113 2.92 -10.52 -9.76
N HIS A 114 3.61 -10.40 -8.63
CA HIS A 114 4.02 -9.09 -8.12
C HIS A 114 5.25 -8.60 -8.89
N VAL A 115 5.16 -7.40 -9.44
CA VAL A 115 6.29 -6.71 -10.08
C VAL A 115 6.71 -5.54 -9.20
N SER A 116 7.97 -5.50 -8.78
CA SER A 116 8.52 -4.32 -8.11
C SER A 116 8.80 -3.23 -9.14
N ILE A 117 8.26 -2.03 -8.92
CA ILE A 117 8.53 -0.89 -9.82
C ILE A 117 10.02 -0.54 -9.87
N ALA A 118 10.76 -0.76 -8.78
CA ALA A 118 12.21 -0.55 -8.73
C ALA A 118 13.00 -1.43 -9.71
N SER A 119 12.39 -2.53 -10.22
CA SER A 119 13.01 -3.41 -11.21
C SER A 119 12.89 -2.91 -12.64
N LEU A 120 12.05 -1.91 -12.89
CA LEU A 120 11.84 -1.36 -14.22
C LEU A 120 12.96 -0.39 -14.62
N PRO A 121 13.24 -0.23 -15.94
CA PRO A 121 14.29 0.66 -16.41
C PRO A 121 14.13 2.08 -15.89
N GLY A 122 15.22 2.68 -15.36
CA GLY A 122 15.24 4.05 -14.85
C GLY A 122 14.56 4.27 -13.50
N MET A 123 14.03 3.21 -12.87
CA MET A 123 13.30 3.34 -11.61
C MET A 123 14.15 3.04 -10.37
N LYS A 124 15.22 2.24 -10.51
CA LYS A 124 16.09 1.91 -9.38
C LYS A 124 16.70 3.15 -8.73
N GLU A 125 17.00 4.17 -9.52
CA GLU A 125 17.68 5.40 -9.09
C GLU A 125 16.77 6.36 -8.32
N ARG A 126 15.44 6.18 -8.41
CA ARG A 126 14.41 7.07 -7.86
C ARG A 126 13.37 6.38 -6.99
N THR A 127 13.51 5.09 -6.71
CA THR A 127 12.52 4.33 -5.93
C THR A 127 13.03 4.03 -4.53
N ILE A 128 12.16 4.27 -3.55
CA ILE A 128 12.29 3.85 -2.16
C ILE A 128 11.33 2.69 -1.96
N THR A 129 11.82 1.47 -2.03
CA THR A 129 11.02 0.27 -1.80
C THR A 129 10.91 0.01 -0.30
N LEU A 130 9.68 -0.06 0.20
CA LEU A 130 9.35 -0.39 1.59
C LEU A 130 8.85 -1.82 1.66
N GLY A 131 9.43 -2.61 2.54
CA GLY A 131 9.01 -3.97 2.82
C GLY A 131 9.09 -4.29 4.31
N GLY A 132 8.75 -5.53 4.67
CA GLY A 132 8.83 -5.90 6.07
C GLY A 132 8.25 -7.27 6.37
N PHE A 133 8.32 -7.63 7.65
CA PHE A 133 8.00 -8.95 8.15
C PHE A 133 6.59 -9.05 8.72
N SER A 134 5.90 -7.92 8.89
CA SER A 134 4.62 -7.84 9.59
C SER A 134 3.53 -8.68 8.94
N LYS A 135 3.52 -8.83 7.60
CA LYS A 135 2.40 -9.41 6.85
C LYS A 135 2.70 -10.84 6.41
N ALA A 136 3.60 -11.02 5.46
CA ALA A 136 3.94 -12.34 4.95
C ALA A 136 4.47 -13.31 6.02
N TYR A 137 5.17 -12.78 7.01
CA TYR A 137 5.74 -13.58 8.11
C TYR A 137 4.92 -13.53 9.41
N SER A 138 3.74 -12.90 9.41
CA SER A 138 2.88 -12.73 10.60
C SER A 138 3.58 -12.11 11.82
N MET A 139 4.58 -11.26 11.60
CA MET A 139 5.43 -10.64 12.62
C MET A 139 5.01 -9.20 12.95
N THR A 140 3.71 -8.91 13.04
CA THR A 140 3.20 -7.55 13.29
C THR A 140 3.70 -6.96 14.60
N GLY A 141 3.71 -7.75 15.68
CA GLY A 141 4.17 -7.36 17.01
C GLY A 141 5.69 -7.16 17.13
N TRP A 142 6.48 -7.70 16.21
CA TRP A 142 7.94 -7.60 16.21
C TRP A 142 8.46 -6.23 15.74
N ARG A 143 7.61 -5.43 15.11
CA ARG A 143 7.89 -4.05 14.70
C ARG A 143 9.11 -3.89 13.81
N LEU A 144 9.31 -4.79 12.84
CA LEU A 144 10.44 -4.77 11.92
C LEU A 144 9.98 -4.62 10.46
N GLY A 145 10.64 -3.74 9.74
CA GLY A 145 10.54 -3.55 8.31
C GLY A 145 11.89 -3.11 7.76
N TYR A 146 11.99 -3.02 6.45
CA TYR A 146 13.20 -2.58 5.76
C TYR A 146 12.86 -1.59 4.65
N MET A 147 13.90 -0.92 4.18
CA MET A 147 13.85 0.04 3.09
C MET A 147 15.02 -0.26 2.14
N CYS A 148 14.74 -0.29 0.84
CA CYS A 148 15.75 -0.43 -0.20
C CYS A 148 15.68 0.76 -1.14
N ALA A 149 16.81 1.46 -1.33
CA ALA A 149 16.94 2.58 -2.26
C ALA A 149 18.41 2.84 -2.58
N PRO A 150 18.75 3.71 -3.54
CA PRO A 150 20.13 4.17 -3.75
C PRO A 150 20.79 4.72 -2.50
N VAL A 151 22.12 4.60 -2.42
CA VAL A 151 22.90 4.96 -1.23
C VAL A 151 22.61 6.38 -0.74
N GLY A 152 22.56 7.37 -1.66
CA GLY A 152 22.29 8.78 -1.30
C GLY A 152 20.91 8.96 -0.64
N ILE A 153 19.88 8.27 -1.14
CA ILE A 153 18.52 8.28 -0.58
C ILE A 153 18.51 7.60 0.79
N ILE A 154 19.13 6.42 0.90
CA ILE A 154 19.21 5.71 2.19
C ILE A 154 19.93 6.53 3.25
N GLN A 155 21.03 7.21 2.91
CA GLN A 155 21.77 8.06 3.85
C GLN A 155 20.92 9.22 4.39
N ALA A 156 20.05 9.82 3.55
CA ALA A 156 19.09 10.83 4.01
C ALA A 156 18.06 10.24 4.98
N CYS A 157 17.43 9.12 4.60
CA CYS A 157 16.47 8.43 5.46
C CYS A 157 17.07 7.94 6.79
N VAL A 158 18.32 7.45 6.78
CA VAL A 158 19.02 6.99 7.99
C VAL A 158 19.24 8.15 8.96
N ARG A 159 19.53 9.37 8.49
CA ARG A 159 19.65 10.53 9.37
C ARG A 159 18.35 10.79 10.13
N VAL A 160 17.20 10.74 9.46
CA VAL A 160 15.88 10.86 10.12
C VAL A 160 15.65 9.71 11.08
N HIS A 161 15.88 8.47 10.60
CA HIS A 161 15.67 7.27 11.41
C HIS A 161 16.49 7.28 12.73
N GLN A 162 17.75 7.75 12.67
CA GLN A 162 18.64 7.82 13.81
C GLN A 162 18.08 8.71 14.94
N TYR A 163 17.39 9.80 14.59
CA TYR A 163 16.83 10.74 15.57
C TYR A 163 15.39 10.41 15.97
N THR A 164 14.71 9.49 15.27
CA THR A 164 13.33 9.08 15.62
C THR A 164 13.28 7.77 16.40
N VAL A 165 14.04 6.76 15.99
CA VAL A 165 13.97 5.39 16.56
C VAL A 165 15.33 4.84 16.94
N THR A 166 16.41 5.45 16.50
CA THR A 166 17.80 5.02 16.67
C THR A 166 18.12 3.77 15.87
N CYS A 167 17.55 2.60 16.22
CA CYS A 167 17.70 1.33 15.50
C CYS A 167 16.54 0.38 15.81
N ALA A 168 16.36 -0.62 14.97
CA ALA A 168 15.51 -1.74 15.28
C ALA A 168 16.18 -2.65 16.34
N SER A 169 15.36 -3.35 17.14
CA SER A 169 15.87 -4.25 18.17
C SER A 169 16.76 -5.36 17.57
N SER A 170 17.93 -5.63 18.14
CA SER A 170 18.93 -6.57 17.61
C SER A 170 18.40 -8.00 17.56
N PHE A 171 17.72 -8.47 18.61
CA PHE A 171 17.18 -9.83 18.61
C PHE A 171 16.04 -10.01 17.60
N VAL A 172 15.31 -8.94 17.26
CA VAL A 172 14.29 -8.95 16.21
C VAL A 172 14.93 -9.04 14.82
N GLN A 173 16.10 -8.41 14.64
CA GLN A 173 16.87 -8.53 13.40
C GLN A 173 17.37 -9.96 13.18
N GLU A 174 17.86 -10.62 14.23
CA GLU A 174 18.24 -12.03 14.18
C GLU A 174 17.05 -12.95 13.84
N ALA A 175 15.88 -12.72 14.46
CA ALA A 175 14.68 -13.44 14.12
C ALA A 175 14.26 -13.26 12.65
N ALA A 176 14.49 -12.08 12.09
CA ALA A 176 14.21 -11.81 10.68
C ALA A 176 15.13 -12.56 9.72
N LEU A 177 16.38 -12.84 10.10
CA LEU A 177 17.27 -13.71 9.31
C LEU A 177 16.66 -15.10 9.18
N THR A 178 16.24 -15.70 10.32
CA THR A 178 15.54 -17.00 10.31
C THR A 178 14.25 -16.95 9.46
N ALA A 179 13.46 -15.87 9.58
CA ALA A 179 12.25 -15.72 8.78
C ALA A 179 12.56 -15.74 7.26
N LEU A 180 13.64 -15.09 6.84
CA LEU A 180 14.05 -15.05 5.43
C LEU A 180 14.66 -16.38 4.93
N SER A 181 15.42 -17.10 5.78
CA SER A 181 16.11 -18.33 5.37
C SER A 181 15.23 -19.56 5.45
N ASP A 182 14.35 -19.67 6.46
CA ASP A 182 13.77 -20.95 6.85
C ASP A 182 12.23 -21.00 6.76
N CYS A 183 11.53 -19.85 6.61
CA CYS A 183 10.07 -19.80 6.71
C CYS A 183 9.34 -19.66 5.36
N ALA A 184 9.96 -19.99 4.23
CA ALA A 184 9.33 -19.86 2.92
C ALA A 184 8.08 -20.77 2.77
N GLU A 185 8.12 -21.98 3.33
CA GLU A 185 6.99 -22.92 3.31
C GLU A 185 5.83 -22.42 4.18
N ASP A 186 6.13 -21.79 5.33
CA ASP A 186 5.11 -21.20 6.20
C ASP A 186 4.40 -20.01 5.54
N VAL A 187 5.17 -19.15 4.85
CA VAL A 187 4.62 -18.03 4.07
C VAL A 187 3.69 -18.55 2.97
N GLU A 188 4.09 -19.58 2.24
CA GLU A 188 3.27 -20.18 1.19
C GLU A 188 2.01 -20.86 1.76
N ALA A 189 2.11 -21.53 2.91
CA ALA A 189 0.96 -22.11 3.59
C ALA A 189 -0.05 -21.02 4.00
N MET A 190 0.41 -19.91 4.58
CA MET A 190 -0.43 -18.75 4.90
C MET A 190 -1.05 -18.12 3.66
N ARG A 191 -0.28 -17.94 2.59
CA ARG A 191 -0.79 -17.39 1.32
C ARG A 191 -1.94 -18.24 0.77
N LYS A 192 -1.80 -19.58 0.77
CA LYS A 192 -2.85 -20.50 0.34
C LYS A 192 -4.11 -20.39 1.21
N GLU A 193 -3.93 -20.25 2.51
CA GLU A 193 -5.06 -20.09 3.42
C GLU A 193 -5.77 -18.73 3.22
N TYR A 194 -5.02 -17.64 3.01
CA TYR A 194 -5.61 -16.35 2.65
C TYR A 194 -6.35 -16.42 1.31
N GLN A 195 -5.82 -17.10 0.30
CA GLN A 195 -6.51 -17.30 -0.96
C GLN A 195 -7.83 -18.07 -0.77
N ARG A 196 -7.81 -19.17 0.00
CA ARG A 196 -9.01 -19.95 0.32
C ARG A 196 -10.08 -19.11 1.01
N ARG A 197 -9.67 -18.27 1.99
CA ARG A 197 -10.58 -17.35 2.68
C ARG A 197 -11.13 -16.28 1.76
N LYS A 198 -10.28 -15.69 0.93
CA LYS A 198 -10.66 -14.72 -0.09
C LYS A 198 -11.74 -15.31 -1.01
N ASP A 199 -11.50 -16.47 -1.60
CA ASP A 199 -12.44 -17.11 -2.53
C ASP A 199 -13.80 -17.35 -1.90
N TYR A 200 -13.82 -17.83 -0.64
CA TYR A 200 -15.05 -18.03 0.09
C TYR A 200 -15.79 -16.72 0.36
N VAL A 201 -15.09 -15.70 0.87
CA VAL A 201 -15.72 -14.44 1.29
C VAL A 201 -16.19 -13.63 0.09
N VAL A 202 -15.40 -13.55 -1.00
CA VAL A 202 -15.79 -12.85 -2.24
C VAL A 202 -17.07 -13.48 -2.81
N LYS A 203 -17.13 -14.82 -2.88
CA LYS A 203 -18.34 -15.51 -3.34
C LYS A 203 -19.53 -15.19 -2.43
N ALA A 204 -19.38 -15.35 -1.13
CA ALA A 204 -20.47 -15.14 -0.18
C ALA A 204 -20.99 -13.69 -0.17
N LEU A 205 -20.09 -12.70 -0.26
CA LEU A 205 -20.48 -11.28 -0.32
C LEU A 205 -21.26 -10.96 -1.60
N ASN A 206 -20.82 -11.47 -2.75
CA ASN A 206 -21.50 -11.22 -4.02
C ASN A 206 -22.83 -12.00 -4.18
N GLU A 207 -23.18 -12.90 -3.26
CA GLU A 207 -24.49 -13.56 -3.16
C GLU A 207 -25.50 -12.75 -2.32
N ILE A 208 -25.06 -11.68 -1.64
CA ILE A 208 -25.92 -10.83 -0.80
C ILE A 208 -26.46 -9.67 -1.65
N ASP A 209 -27.77 -9.54 -1.71
CA ASP A 209 -28.44 -8.43 -2.42
C ASP A 209 -28.02 -7.07 -1.84
N GLY A 210 -27.66 -6.15 -2.71
CA GLY A 210 -27.35 -4.78 -2.34
C GLY A 210 -25.87 -4.50 -1.97
N ILE A 211 -25.00 -5.49 -2.02
CA ILE A 211 -23.56 -5.30 -1.89
C ILE A 211 -22.82 -6.04 -2.99
N SER A 212 -21.58 -5.62 -3.26
CA SER A 212 -20.69 -6.30 -4.19
C SER A 212 -19.22 -6.05 -3.81
N CYS A 213 -18.32 -6.83 -4.36
CA CYS A 213 -16.89 -6.56 -4.28
C CYS A 213 -16.16 -7.13 -5.50
N ASN A 214 -15.08 -6.47 -5.92
CA ASN A 214 -14.15 -7.04 -6.89
C ASN A 214 -13.42 -8.24 -6.28
N ASN A 215 -12.82 -9.08 -7.12
CA ASN A 215 -11.94 -10.14 -6.67
C ASN A 215 -10.55 -9.57 -6.39
N PRO A 216 -10.08 -9.47 -5.14
CA PRO A 216 -8.74 -8.94 -4.87
C PRO A 216 -7.66 -9.92 -5.31
N HIS A 217 -6.61 -9.41 -5.93
CA HIS A 217 -5.47 -10.19 -6.41
C HIS A 217 -4.29 -10.23 -5.44
N GLY A 218 -4.35 -9.45 -4.35
CA GLY A 218 -3.30 -9.42 -3.34
C GLY A 218 -3.76 -8.91 -1.98
N ALA A 219 -2.83 -8.83 -1.05
CA ALA A 219 -3.05 -8.47 0.36
C ALA A 219 -4.06 -9.40 1.05
N PHE A 220 -4.78 -8.95 2.06
CA PHE A 220 -5.85 -9.72 2.76
C PHE A 220 -7.07 -8.85 3.04
N TYR A 221 -7.35 -7.90 2.15
CA TYR A 221 -8.49 -7.00 2.24
C TYR A 221 -9.52 -7.32 1.17
N ILE A 222 -10.79 -7.08 1.49
CA ILE A 222 -11.89 -7.05 0.55
C ILE A 222 -12.58 -5.71 0.74
N PHE A 223 -12.61 -4.90 -0.31
CA PHE A 223 -13.22 -3.58 -0.29
C PHE A 223 -14.63 -3.69 -0.86
N VAL A 224 -15.63 -3.60 0.04
CA VAL A 224 -17.03 -3.92 -0.29
C VAL A 224 -17.75 -2.66 -0.75
N ASN A 225 -18.43 -2.74 -1.89
CA ASN A 225 -19.33 -1.71 -2.40
C ASN A 225 -20.70 -1.85 -1.71
N ILE A 226 -21.10 -0.77 -1.03
CA ILE A 226 -22.36 -0.67 -0.28
C ILE A 226 -23.27 0.44 -0.79
N LYS A 227 -22.96 1.02 -1.98
CA LYS A 227 -23.68 2.20 -2.52
C LYS A 227 -25.18 2.00 -2.60
N SER A 228 -25.65 0.79 -2.92
CA SER A 228 -27.09 0.50 -3.05
C SER A 228 -27.84 0.41 -1.71
N LEU A 229 -27.13 0.32 -0.57
CA LEU A 229 -27.77 0.33 0.75
C LEU A 229 -28.26 1.73 1.16
N GLY A 230 -27.79 2.80 0.49
CA GLY A 230 -28.16 4.18 0.84
C GLY A 230 -27.65 4.63 2.22
N MET A 231 -26.68 3.93 2.78
CA MET A 231 -26.04 4.20 4.07
C MET A 231 -24.60 4.62 3.84
N THR A 232 -24.06 5.43 4.74
CA THR A 232 -22.63 5.75 4.78
C THR A 232 -21.81 4.53 5.28
N SER A 233 -20.52 4.50 4.96
CA SER A 233 -19.64 3.41 5.42
C SER A 233 -19.52 3.34 6.94
N MET A 234 -19.68 4.47 7.66
CA MET A 234 -19.71 4.50 9.12
C MET A 234 -21.00 3.87 9.66
N GLU A 235 -22.16 4.27 9.14
CA GLU A 235 -23.46 3.71 9.57
C GLU A 235 -23.51 2.19 9.35
N VAL A 236 -22.97 1.68 8.24
CA VAL A 236 -22.88 0.23 7.99
C VAL A 236 -21.95 -0.44 9.00
N ALA A 237 -20.78 0.16 9.28
CA ALA A 237 -19.83 -0.41 10.23
C ALA A 237 -20.42 -0.47 11.66
N GLU A 238 -21.07 0.59 12.12
CA GLU A 238 -21.75 0.64 13.42
C GLU A 238 -22.92 -0.36 13.49
N TYR A 239 -23.76 -0.39 12.43
CA TYR A 239 -24.88 -1.34 12.36
C TYR A 239 -24.42 -2.78 12.48
N LEU A 240 -23.38 -3.18 11.74
CA LEU A 240 -22.84 -4.54 11.77
C LEU A 240 -22.16 -4.87 13.10
N LEU A 241 -21.48 -3.91 13.72
CA LEU A 241 -20.90 -4.10 15.03
C LEU A 241 -21.96 -4.35 16.10
N ASP A 242 -23.02 -3.54 16.11
CA ASP A 242 -24.05 -3.59 17.14
C ASP A 242 -24.96 -4.81 16.98
N ASN A 243 -25.36 -5.13 15.76
CA ASN A 243 -26.37 -6.15 15.50
C ASN A 243 -25.79 -7.53 15.18
N ALA A 244 -24.64 -7.60 14.51
CA ALA A 244 -24.02 -8.86 14.07
C ALA A 244 -22.68 -9.17 14.75
N LYS A 245 -22.14 -8.26 15.56
CA LYS A 245 -20.81 -8.36 16.20
C LYS A 245 -19.67 -8.51 15.19
N ILE A 246 -19.84 -7.90 14.02
CA ILE A 246 -18.84 -7.86 12.95
C ILE A 246 -18.15 -6.49 12.99
N ALA A 247 -16.85 -6.47 13.25
CA ALA A 247 -16.03 -5.26 13.23
C ALA A 247 -15.45 -5.03 11.82
N LEU A 248 -15.77 -3.89 11.23
CA LEU A 248 -15.24 -3.45 9.92
C LEU A 248 -14.56 -2.08 10.05
N VAL A 249 -13.64 -1.80 9.13
CA VAL A 249 -13.11 -0.46 8.99
C VAL A 249 -13.96 0.29 7.96
N PRO A 250 -14.59 1.43 8.32
CA PRO A 250 -15.42 2.17 7.38
C PRO A 250 -14.58 2.75 6.22
N GLY A 251 -15.11 2.70 5.00
CA GLY A 251 -14.38 3.06 3.78
C GLY A 251 -13.85 4.50 3.78
N PHE A 252 -14.59 5.46 4.37
CA PHE A 252 -14.13 6.85 4.45
C PHE A 252 -12.78 7.02 5.17
N ALA A 253 -12.39 6.07 6.04
CA ALA A 253 -11.09 6.09 6.69
C ALA A 253 -9.91 5.92 5.72
N PHE A 254 -10.15 5.46 4.50
CA PHE A 254 -9.11 5.26 3.47
C PHE A 254 -9.10 6.35 2.39
N GLY A 255 -10.01 7.31 2.47
CA GLY A 255 -10.16 8.41 1.51
C GLY A 255 -11.62 8.74 1.23
N SER A 256 -11.85 9.72 0.38
CA SER A 256 -13.18 10.22 -0.01
C SER A 256 -13.49 9.92 -1.48
#